data_beaf3c730bd79763bd783de612d5aa13
#
_entry.id   beaf3c730bd79763bd783de612d5aa13
#
_cell.length_a   1.000
_cell.length_b   1.000
_cell.length_c   1.000
_cell.angle_alpha   90.00
_cell.angle_beta   90.00
_cell.angle_gamma   90.00
#
_symmetry.space_group_name_H-M   'P 1'
#
loop_
_entity.id
_entity.type
_entity.pdbx_description
1 polymer ?
#
loop_
_entity_poly.entity_id
_entity_poly.type
_entity_poly.pdbx_seq_one_letter_code
_entity_poly.pdbx_strand_id
1 'polypeptide(L)'
;MAIQKPSEYFADNKSWGKYQYITLKELVDDMLADTTDTDSFLANTKRSQIVRKLKGGIREVNNATQKMFNVAQLTVSPSLYFALPQNYVNWIRVSVIDKDGYMQPLNINNKINTADGYLQNHKWEILFNDKGELITTDMANAYQVPHIRYTVKDTRDTSLLSKHGEFKVNEERGTIHFSSNLEDQDVVIEYLSDGLDLHNLKEKEIKVHKDLQDAIKWFAISEIISTRKNATQYDKVTTRNRYMAEKHKALIASLNFDFLTIGREINSMPT
;
A
#
# COMPACT_ATOMS: atom_id res chain seq x y z
N MET A 1 -22.10 -7.11 -16.35
CA MET A 1 -22.22 -7.97 -15.15
C MET A 1 -23.66 -8.40 -14.98
N ALA A 2 -23.92 -9.71 -14.82
CA ALA A 2 -25.25 -10.18 -14.44
C ALA A 2 -25.50 -9.76 -12.98
N ILE A 3 -26.62 -9.10 -12.74
CA ILE A 3 -27.05 -8.72 -11.39
C ILE A 3 -27.44 -10.01 -10.67
N GLN A 4 -26.72 -10.37 -9.62
CA GLN A 4 -27.07 -11.50 -8.76
C GLN A 4 -28.38 -11.23 -8.03
N LYS A 5 -29.16 -12.27 -7.80
CA LYS A 5 -30.35 -12.13 -6.95
C LYS A 5 -29.93 -11.76 -5.53
N PRO A 6 -30.67 -10.89 -4.83
CA PRO A 6 -30.32 -10.48 -3.47
C PRO A 6 -30.06 -11.65 -2.51
N SER A 7 -30.87 -12.72 -2.61
CA SER A 7 -30.70 -13.93 -1.78
C SER A 7 -29.38 -14.64 -2.03
N GLU A 8 -28.89 -14.70 -3.27
CA GLU A 8 -27.61 -15.32 -3.62
C GLU A 8 -26.43 -14.44 -3.16
N TYR A 9 -26.58 -13.12 -3.27
CA TYR A 9 -25.57 -12.16 -2.83
C TYR A 9 -25.34 -12.24 -1.31
N PHE A 10 -26.40 -12.24 -0.51
CA PHE A 10 -26.29 -12.28 0.94
C PHE A 10 -25.91 -13.65 1.51
N ALA A 11 -26.14 -14.74 0.76
CA ALA A 11 -25.72 -16.07 1.17
C ALA A 11 -24.21 -16.32 1.03
N ASP A 12 -23.53 -15.62 0.12
CA ASP A 12 -22.08 -15.77 -0.12
C ASP A 12 -21.32 -14.52 0.36
N ASN A 13 -20.79 -14.57 1.58
CA ASN A 13 -20.01 -13.48 2.16
C ASN A 13 -18.72 -13.16 1.38
N LYS A 14 -18.19 -14.11 0.58
CA LYS A 14 -17.02 -13.88 -0.28
C LYS A 14 -17.33 -13.00 -1.48
N SER A 15 -18.60 -12.84 -1.83
CA SER A 15 -19.04 -11.99 -2.94
C SER A 15 -19.32 -10.55 -2.51
N TRP A 16 -19.40 -10.28 -1.19
CA TRP A 16 -19.73 -8.95 -0.67
C TRP A 16 -18.67 -7.92 -1.08
N GLY A 17 -19.13 -6.77 -1.54
CA GLY A 17 -18.26 -5.68 -2.01
C GLY A 17 -17.66 -5.87 -3.40
N LYS A 18 -17.75 -7.04 -4.03
CA LYS A 18 -17.20 -7.27 -5.37
C LYS A 18 -17.78 -6.34 -6.43
N TYR A 19 -19.01 -5.88 -6.24
CA TYR A 19 -19.67 -4.94 -7.16
C TYR A 19 -18.99 -3.57 -7.24
N GLN A 20 -18.15 -3.24 -6.25
CA GLN A 20 -17.39 -1.97 -6.22
C GLN A 20 -16.16 -2.02 -7.12
N TYR A 21 -15.75 -3.21 -7.55
CA TYR A 21 -14.52 -3.43 -8.29
C TYR A 21 -14.79 -3.87 -9.73
N ILE A 22 -13.85 -3.50 -10.59
CA ILE A 22 -13.74 -3.97 -11.98
C ILE A 22 -12.38 -4.64 -12.14
N THR A 23 -12.28 -5.63 -13.02
CA THR A 23 -11.01 -6.30 -13.27
C THR A 23 -10.17 -5.55 -14.31
N LEU A 24 -8.84 -5.70 -14.22
CA LEU A 24 -7.94 -5.16 -15.24
C LEU A 24 -8.29 -5.73 -16.62
N LYS A 25 -8.74 -7.00 -16.69
CA LYS A 25 -9.15 -7.61 -17.95
C LYS A 25 -10.32 -6.85 -18.58
N GLU A 26 -11.36 -6.52 -17.81
CA GLU A 26 -12.52 -5.76 -18.32
C GLU A 26 -12.10 -4.38 -18.82
N LEU A 27 -11.16 -3.69 -18.11
CA LEU A 27 -10.58 -2.41 -18.55
C LEU A 27 -9.83 -2.55 -19.88
N VAL A 28 -9.05 -3.62 -20.03
CA VAL A 28 -8.29 -3.89 -21.25
C VAL A 28 -9.24 -4.19 -22.40
N ASP A 29 -10.23 -5.05 -22.19
CA ASP A 29 -11.19 -5.43 -23.22
C ASP A 29 -12.01 -4.23 -23.71
N ASP A 30 -12.39 -3.32 -22.80
CA ASP A 30 -13.07 -2.07 -23.13
C ASP A 30 -12.19 -1.14 -23.98
N MET A 31 -10.92 -0.93 -23.59
CA MET A 31 -9.99 -0.12 -24.39
C MET A 31 -9.61 -0.76 -25.72
N LEU A 32 -9.64 -2.11 -25.83
CA LEU A 32 -9.38 -2.81 -27.09
C LEU A 32 -10.50 -2.59 -28.12
N ALA A 33 -11.73 -2.41 -27.67
CA ALA A 33 -12.82 -2.08 -28.58
C ALA A 33 -12.51 -0.78 -29.36
N ASP A 34 -11.90 0.19 -28.69
CA ASP A 34 -11.54 1.47 -29.30
C ASP A 34 -10.34 1.38 -30.27
N THR A 35 -9.54 0.29 -30.22
CA THR A 35 -8.37 0.16 -31.11
C THR A 35 -8.71 -0.17 -32.54
N THR A 36 -9.89 -0.69 -32.77
CA THR A 36 -10.41 -1.05 -34.12
C THR A 36 -10.94 0.13 -34.89
N ASP A 37 -11.30 1.20 -34.21
CA ASP A 37 -11.74 2.44 -34.80
C ASP A 37 -10.54 3.29 -35.24
N THR A 38 -10.52 3.65 -36.52
CA THR A 38 -9.44 4.44 -37.14
C THR A 38 -9.36 5.87 -36.61
N ASP A 39 -10.47 6.43 -36.16
CA ASP A 39 -10.54 7.79 -35.62
C ASP A 39 -10.31 7.85 -34.11
N SER A 40 -10.10 6.70 -33.47
CA SER A 40 -9.84 6.61 -32.05
C SER A 40 -8.40 7.03 -31.69
N PHE A 41 -8.23 7.62 -30.52
CA PHE A 41 -6.93 7.86 -29.89
C PHE A 41 -6.10 6.58 -29.73
N LEU A 42 -6.76 5.41 -29.67
CA LEU A 42 -6.13 4.10 -29.49
C LEU A 42 -5.91 3.33 -30.79
N ALA A 43 -6.28 3.90 -31.95
CA ALA A 43 -6.12 3.24 -33.24
C ALA A 43 -4.74 2.55 -33.39
N ASN A 44 -4.72 1.30 -33.82
CA ASN A 44 -3.49 0.50 -34.03
C ASN A 44 -2.61 0.28 -32.77
N THR A 45 -3.16 0.44 -31.56
CA THR A 45 -2.42 0.19 -30.32
C THR A 45 -2.45 -1.30 -29.97
N LYS A 46 -1.28 -1.86 -29.64
CA LYS A 46 -1.18 -3.28 -29.26
C LYS A 46 -1.70 -3.50 -27.84
N ARG A 47 -2.38 -4.64 -27.60
CA ARG A 47 -2.87 -5.05 -26.28
C ARG A 47 -1.81 -4.95 -25.17
N SER A 48 -0.57 -5.38 -25.45
CA SER A 48 0.53 -5.32 -24.50
C SER A 48 0.89 -3.90 -24.05
N GLN A 49 0.75 -2.92 -24.95
CA GLN A 49 0.97 -1.51 -24.62
C GLN A 49 -0.13 -0.98 -23.70
N ILE A 50 -1.40 -1.32 -23.99
CA ILE A 50 -2.56 -0.97 -23.17
C ILE A 50 -2.37 -1.53 -21.77
N VAL A 51 -2.11 -2.84 -21.62
CA VAL A 51 -1.91 -3.49 -20.32
C VAL A 51 -0.80 -2.81 -19.52
N ARG A 52 0.35 -2.54 -20.17
CA ARG A 52 1.49 -1.87 -19.50
C ARG A 52 1.11 -0.48 -18.99
N LYS A 53 0.40 0.31 -19.80
CA LYS A 53 0.01 1.67 -19.42
C LYS A 53 -1.10 1.68 -18.37
N LEU A 54 -2.05 0.76 -18.45
CA LEU A 54 -3.06 0.58 -17.40
C LEU A 54 -2.46 0.20 -16.05
N LYS A 55 -1.48 -0.72 -16.02
CA LYS A 55 -0.76 -1.03 -14.77
C LYS A 55 -0.04 0.20 -14.19
N GLY A 56 0.57 1.02 -15.03
CA GLY A 56 1.13 2.31 -14.59
C GLY A 56 0.07 3.25 -14.03
N GLY A 57 -1.08 3.33 -14.70
CA GLY A 57 -2.22 4.14 -14.24
C GLY A 57 -2.80 3.68 -12.91
N ILE A 58 -2.89 2.36 -12.69
CA ILE A 58 -3.34 1.81 -11.41
C ILE A 58 -2.44 2.30 -10.27
N ARG A 59 -1.12 2.19 -10.42
CA ARG A 59 -0.17 2.68 -9.41
C ARG A 59 -0.30 4.18 -9.17
N GLU A 60 -0.29 4.95 -10.25
CA GLU A 60 -0.32 6.43 -10.17
C GLU A 60 -1.60 6.95 -9.51
N VAL A 61 -2.76 6.44 -9.95
CA VAL A 61 -4.06 6.88 -9.44
C VAL A 61 -4.28 6.37 -8.02
N ASN A 62 -3.87 5.13 -7.74
CA ASN A 62 -4.02 4.55 -6.41
C ASN A 62 -3.15 5.26 -5.36
N ASN A 63 -1.91 5.61 -5.70
CA ASN A 63 -1.05 6.41 -4.81
C ASN A 63 -1.66 7.78 -4.51
N ALA A 64 -2.38 8.36 -5.46
CA ALA A 64 -3.03 9.66 -5.26
C ALA A 64 -4.33 9.56 -4.43
N THR A 65 -5.14 8.50 -4.65
CA THR A 65 -6.46 8.35 -4.03
C THR A 65 -6.49 7.52 -2.76
N GLN A 66 -5.43 6.73 -2.52
CA GLN A 66 -5.28 5.84 -1.36
C GLN A 66 -6.48 4.88 -1.15
N LYS A 67 -7.15 4.48 -2.24
CA LYS A 67 -8.35 3.62 -2.17
C LYS A 67 -8.05 2.14 -2.00
N MET A 68 -6.84 1.68 -2.29
CA MET A 68 -6.47 0.27 -2.17
C MET A 68 -5.58 0.05 -0.95
N PHE A 69 -6.19 -0.35 0.11
CA PHE A 69 -5.49 -0.77 1.33
C PHE A 69 -5.69 -2.26 1.58
N ASN A 70 -4.69 -2.87 2.16
CA ASN A 70 -4.69 -4.26 2.55
C ASN A 70 -4.39 -4.38 4.05
N VAL A 71 -4.75 -5.53 4.58
CA VAL A 71 -4.53 -5.89 5.97
C VAL A 71 -3.74 -7.19 6.02
N ALA A 72 -2.67 -7.21 6.79
CA ALA A 72 -1.91 -8.42 7.10
C ALA A 72 -1.90 -8.63 8.61
N GLN A 73 -2.26 -9.83 9.06
CA GLN A 73 -2.12 -10.26 10.45
C GLN A 73 -0.97 -11.25 10.53
N LEU A 74 -0.13 -11.08 11.54
CA LEU A 74 1.01 -11.96 11.78
C LEU A 74 1.32 -12.01 13.27
N THR A 75 1.87 -13.15 13.72
CA THR A 75 2.37 -13.33 15.07
C THR A 75 3.84 -12.97 15.11
N VAL A 76 4.25 -12.09 16.02
CA VAL A 76 5.63 -11.61 16.09
C VAL A 76 6.56 -12.73 16.54
N SER A 77 7.49 -13.09 15.65
CA SER A 77 8.51 -14.10 15.92
C SER A 77 9.60 -13.55 16.86
N PRO A 78 10.41 -14.42 17.49
CA PRO A 78 11.55 -13.99 18.32
C PRO A 78 12.59 -13.13 17.59
N SER A 79 12.63 -13.16 16.26
CA SER A 79 13.49 -12.29 15.45
C SER A 79 13.03 -10.83 15.45
N LEU A 80 11.80 -10.56 15.88
CA LEU A 80 11.19 -9.25 16.01
C LEU A 80 11.09 -8.46 14.69
N TYR A 81 11.21 -9.11 13.54
CA TYR A 81 11.02 -8.45 12.25
C TYR A 81 10.31 -9.35 11.24
N PHE A 82 9.71 -8.70 10.24
CA PHE A 82 9.07 -9.36 9.11
C PHE A 82 9.39 -8.64 7.81
N ALA A 83 9.40 -9.41 6.71
CA ALA A 83 9.40 -8.83 5.39
C ALA A 83 8.05 -8.18 5.09
N LEU A 84 8.06 -6.96 4.57
CA LEU A 84 6.86 -6.28 4.10
C LEU A 84 6.27 -7.00 2.89
N PRO A 85 4.94 -6.97 2.71
CA PRO A 85 4.31 -7.50 1.50
C PRO A 85 4.86 -6.87 0.23
N GLN A 86 4.95 -7.64 -0.87
CA GLN A 86 5.53 -7.16 -2.12
C GLN A 86 4.76 -6.01 -2.77
N ASN A 87 3.48 -5.86 -2.45
CA ASN A 87 2.61 -4.78 -2.89
C ASN A 87 2.50 -3.64 -1.88
N TYR A 88 3.37 -3.61 -0.87
CA TYR A 88 3.42 -2.56 0.14
C TYR A 88 3.93 -1.25 -0.48
N VAL A 89 3.24 -0.16 -0.17
CA VAL A 89 3.64 1.21 -0.53
C VAL A 89 3.93 2.02 0.72
N ASN A 90 2.97 2.03 1.67
CA ASN A 90 3.12 2.76 2.92
C ASN A 90 2.22 2.14 4.00
N TRP A 91 2.61 2.22 5.27
CA TRP A 91 1.76 1.81 6.37
C TRP A 91 0.69 2.86 6.67
N ILE A 92 -0.48 2.40 7.11
CA ILE A 92 -1.57 3.26 7.56
C ILE A 92 -1.68 3.18 9.09
N ARG A 93 -1.75 1.95 9.59
CA ARG A 93 -1.83 1.67 11.01
C ARG A 93 -1.19 0.32 11.30
N VAL A 94 -0.45 0.27 12.39
CA VAL A 94 0.07 -0.98 12.95
C VAL A 94 -0.48 -1.10 14.36
N SER A 95 -1.10 -2.24 14.67
CA SER A 95 -1.79 -2.45 15.94
C SER A 95 -1.49 -3.83 16.49
N VAL A 96 -1.43 -3.99 17.79
CA VAL A 96 -1.41 -5.28 18.46
C VAL A 96 -2.85 -5.68 18.83
N ILE A 97 -3.15 -6.97 18.74
CA ILE A 97 -4.44 -7.51 19.16
C ILE A 97 -4.33 -7.86 20.65
N ASP A 98 -5.18 -7.22 21.46
CA ASP A 98 -5.27 -7.53 22.88
C ASP A 98 -6.05 -8.85 23.09
N LYS A 99 -5.96 -9.42 24.28
CA LYS A 99 -6.65 -10.68 24.69
C LYS A 99 -8.15 -10.64 24.48
N ASP A 100 -8.73 -9.45 24.53
CA ASP A 100 -10.17 -9.22 24.32
C ASP A 100 -10.52 -9.01 22.82
N GLY A 101 -9.54 -9.13 21.92
CA GLY A 101 -9.71 -8.95 20.48
C GLY A 101 -9.72 -7.49 20.00
N TYR A 102 -9.42 -6.52 20.87
CA TYR A 102 -9.31 -5.12 20.48
C TYR A 102 -7.95 -4.80 19.88
N MET A 103 -7.95 -3.97 18.84
CA MET A 103 -6.73 -3.49 18.22
C MET A 103 -6.21 -2.24 18.94
N GLN A 104 -5.02 -2.36 19.55
CA GLN A 104 -4.32 -1.26 20.21
C GLN A 104 -3.23 -0.72 19.28
N PRO A 105 -3.28 0.56 18.88
CA PRO A 105 -2.31 1.11 17.94
C PRO A 105 -0.90 1.16 18.57
N LEU A 106 0.10 0.82 17.75
CA LEU A 106 1.50 0.91 18.09
C LEU A 106 2.07 2.26 17.67
N ASN A 107 3.09 2.72 18.37
CA ASN A 107 3.80 3.96 18.04
C ASN A 107 5.05 3.66 17.21
N ILE A 108 5.40 4.61 16.33
CA ILE A 108 6.69 4.57 15.63
C ILE A 108 7.82 4.91 16.59
N ASN A 109 8.89 4.10 16.53
CA ASN A 109 10.11 4.41 17.23
C ASN A 109 11.34 4.30 16.33
N ASN A 110 11.90 5.44 15.98
CA ASN A 110 13.11 5.51 15.15
C ASN A 110 14.40 5.02 15.83
N LYS A 111 14.35 4.72 17.13
CA LYS A 111 15.49 4.18 17.87
C LYS A 111 15.62 2.67 17.76
N ILE A 112 14.61 1.95 17.24
CA ILE A 112 14.71 0.52 16.98
C ILE A 112 15.81 0.30 15.93
N ASN A 113 16.76 -0.60 16.26
CA ASN A 113 17.83 -0.93 15.35
C ASN A 113 17.31 -1.78 14.18
N THR A 114 17.54 -1.32 12.96
CA THR A 114 17.17 -2.02 11.72
C THR A 114 18.40 -2.36 10.87
N ALA A 115 19.61 -2.23 11.43
CA ALA A 115 20.82 -2.47 10.69
C ALA A 115 21.15 -3.97 10.65
N ASP A 116 21.37 -4.53 9.46
CA ASP A 116 21.99 -5.86 9.26
C ASP A 116 23.46 -5.63 8.94
N GLY A 117 24.20 -5.22 9.90
CA GLY A 117 25.65 -5.11 9.76
C GLY A 117 26.35 -6.38 10.24
N TYR A 118 27.57 -6.60 9.78
CA TYR A 118 28.46 -7.52 10.41
C TYR A 118 28.86 -6.98 11.79
N LEU A 119 28.85 -7.83 12.79
CA LEU A 119 29.39 -7.44 14.09
C LEU A 119 30.90 -7.31 14.02
N GLN A 120 31.39 -6.25 14.62
CA GLN A 120 32.81 -5.95 14.76
C GLN A 120 33.13 -5.78 16.23
N ASN A 121 34.34 -6.23 16.60
CA ASN A 121 34.86 -5.98 17.94
C ASN A 121 35.36 -4.51 18.07
N HIS A 122 35.82 -4.14 19.26
CA HIS A 122 36.37 -2.80 19.52
C HIS A 122 37.64 -2.46 18.71
N LYS A 123 38.24 -3.45 18.01
CA LYS A 123 39.38 -3.29 17.10
C LYS A 123 38.97 -3.24 15.63
N TRP A 124 37.66 -3.19 15.34
CA TRP A 124 37.08 -3.20 13.98
C TRP A 124 37.26 -4.51 13.22
N GLU A 125 37.57 -5.61 13.92
CA GLU A 125 37.68 -6.92 13.32
C GLU A 125 36.28 -7.55 13.22
N ILE A 126 35.98 -8.17 12.07
CA ILE A 126 34.72 -8.84 11.82
C ILE A 126 34.64 -10.12 12.66
N LEU A 127 33.52 -10.34 13.32
CA LEU A 127 33.30 -11.51 14.17
C LEU A 127 32.68 -12.66 13.37
N PHE A 128 33.19 -13.86 13.64
CA PHE A 128 32.68 -15.10 13.08
C PHE A 128 32.20 -16.01 14.21
N ASN A 129 31.18 -16.84 13.92
CA ASN A 129 30.70 -17.84 14.84
C ASN A 129 31.69 -19.06 14.85
N ASP A 130 31.46 -20.02 15.74
CA ASP A 130 32.27 -21.24 15.85
C ASP A 130 32.29 -22.08 14.57
N LYS A 131 31.39 -21.86 13.65
CA LYS A 131 31.29 -22.52 12.34
C LYS A 131 32.00 -21.74 11.22
N GLY A 132 32.57 -20.57 11.52
CA GLY A 132 33.21 -19.71 10.54
C GLY A 132 32.27 -18.86 9.70
N GLU A 133 31.00 -18.74 10.10
CA GLU A 133 30.03 -17.87 9.44
C GLU A 133 30.06 -16.47 10.05
N LEU A 134 29.77 -15.47 9.25
CA LEU A 134 29.68 -14.06 9.69
C LEU A 134 28.56 -13.90 10.73
N ILE A 135 28.88 -13.29 11.86
CA ILE A 135 27.85 -12.91 12.84
C ILE A 135 27.20 -11.61 12.37
N THR A 136 25.93 -11.69 12.03
CA THR A 136 25.12 -10.51 11.68
C THR A 136 24.46 -9.92 12.93
N THR A 137 23.99 -8.68 12.83
CA THR A 137 23.24 -8.03 13.92
C THR A 137 21.98 -8.81 14.31
N ASP A 138 21.37 -9.53 13.39
CA ASP A 138 20.21 -10.39 13.69
C ASP A 138 20.61 -11.58 14.59
N MET A 139 21.72 -12.25 14.28
CA MET A 139 22.23 -13.33 15.13
C MET A 139 22.66 -12.83 16.51
N ALA A 140 23.24 -11.63 16.56
CA ALA A 140 23.60 -11.02 17.83
C ALA A 140 22.39 -10.64 18.66
N ASN A 141 21.35 -10.18 18.02
CA ASN A 141 20.09 -9.88 18.68
C ASN A 141 19.42 -11.15 19.22
N ALA A 142 19.50 -12.27 18.52
CA ALA A 142 18.98 -13.54 19.00
C ALA A 142 19.74 -14.10 20.22
N TYR A 143 21.04 -13.80 20.37
CA TYR A 143 21.88 -14.38 21.41
C TYR A 143 22.22 -13.47 22.59
N GLN A 144 22.11 -12.16 22.47
CA GLN A 144 22.70 -11.25 23.45
C GLN A 144 21.80 -10.16 23.97
N VAL A 145 20.58 -10.10 23.56
CA VAL A 145 19.86 -8.94 23.97
C VAL A 145 19.07 -9.21 25.21
N PRO A 146 19.34 -8.50 26.22
CA PRO A 146 18.34 -7.58 26.69
C PRO A 146 18.23 -6.52 25.59
N HIS A 147 17.36 -6.75 24.60
CA HIS A 147 16.90 -5.73 23.67
C HIS A 147 16.89 -4.43 24.39
N ILE A 148 17.41 -3.42 23.79
CA ILE A 148 17.48 -2.12 24.36
C ILE A 148 16.21 -1.98 25.21
N ARG A 149 16.33 -2.35 26.44
CA ARG A 149 15.37 -1.94 27.43
C ARG A 149 15.49 -0.45 27.27
N TYR A 150 14.51 0.12 26.57
CA TYR A 150 14.29 1.53 26.71
C TYR A 150 14.16 1.68 28.21
N THR A 151 15.30 1.86 28.82
CA THR A 151 15.34 2.07 30.22
C THR A 151 14.67 3.41 30.33
N VAL A 152 13.43 3.35 30.82
CA VAL A 152 12.62 4.46 31.26
C VAL A 152 13.41 5.49 32.07
N LYS A 153 14.68 5.22 32.32
CA LYS A 153 15.62 6.05 33.04
C LYS A 153 15.81 7.44 32.45
N ASP A 154 15.60 7.61 31.15
CA ASP A 154 15.80 8.90 30.48
C ASP A 154 14.51 9.63 30.12
N THR A 155 13.36 9.00 30.22
CA THR A 155 12.08 9.67 29.98
C THR A 155 11.38 9.97 31.29
N ARG A 156 11.57 11.18 31.77
CA ARG A 156 10.78 11.73 32.89
C ARG A 156 9.32 11.93 32.51
N ASP A 157 9.01 11.85 31.25
CA ASP A 157 7.67 11.98 30.71
C ASP A 157 7.08 10.60 30.37
N THR A 158 6.25 10.11 31.26
CA THR A 158 5.55 8.82 31.11
C THR A 158 4.50 8.84 30.00
N SER A 159 4.10 10.02 29.50
CA SER A 159 3.14 10.16 28.41
C SER A 159 3.70 9.68 27.06
N LEU A 160 5.04 9.64 26.93
CA LEU A 160 5.75 9.15 25.74
C LEU A 160 5.98 7.64 25.75
N LEU A 161 5.65 6.95 26.84
CA LEU A 161 5.79 5.50 26.92
C LEU A 161 4.65 4.81 26.18
N SER A 162 4.98 4.10 25.14
CA SER A 162 4.00 3.22 24.47
C SER A 162 3.67 2.04 25.38
N LYS A 163 2.43 2.01 25.88
CA LYS A 163 1.94 0.91 26.71
C LYS A 163 1.88 -0.42 25.95
N HIS A 164 1.65 -0.36 24.65
CA HIS A 164 1.31 -1.52 23.83
C HIS A 164 2.45 -2.01 22.95
N GLY A 165 3.54 -1.26 22.83
CA GLY A 165 4.70 -1.59 22.02
C GLY A 165 4.96 -0.58 20.91
N GLU A 166 6.05 -0.80 20.19
CA GLU A 166 6.58 0.12 19.20
C GLU A 166 7.04 -0.64 17.96
N PHE A 167 7.07 0.06 16.83
CA PHE A 167 7.56 -0.49 15.57
C PHE A 167 8.40 0.52 14.78
N LYS A 168 9.18 0.00 13.83
CA LYS A 168 9.90 0.79 12.83
C LYS A 168 9.87 0.10 11.49
N VAL A 169 9.56 0.83 10.44
CA VAL A 169 9.64 0.36 9.06
C VAL A 169 11.01 0.74 8.48
N ASN A 170 11.66 -0.22 7.84
CA ASN A 170 12.85 -0.01 7.03
C ASN A 170 12.47 -0.23 5.55
N GLU A 171 12.17 0.85 4.84
CA GLU A 171 11.73 0.80 3.45
C GLU A 171 12.82 0.33 2.50
N GLU A 172 14.09 0.65 2.77
CA GLU A 172 15.22 0.24 1.93
C GLU A 172 15.38 -1.28 1.87
N ARG A 173 15.10 -1.96 3.00
CA ARG A 173 15.17 -3.41 3.11
C ARG A 173 13.83 -4.11 2.95
N GLY A 174 12.75 -3.35 2.94
CA GLY A 174 11.41 -3.90 2.89
C GLY A 174 11.07 -4.72 4.15
N THR A 175 11.47 -4.25 5.33
CA THR A 175 11.21 -4.93 6.61
C THR A 175 10.53 -4.03 7.62
N ILE A 176 9.72 -4.61 8.49
CA ILE A 176 9.16 -3.97 9.68
C ILE A 176 9.73 -4.65 10.92
N HIS A 177 10.18 -3.85 11.87
CA HIS A 177 10.79 -4.29 13.13
C HIS A 177 9.91 -3.90 14.30
N PHE A 178 9.86 -4.74 15.31
CA PHE A 178 9.03 -4.57 16.49
C PHE A 178 9.87 -4.50 17.77
N SER A 179 9.31 -3.90 18.80
CA SER A 179 9.91 -3.92 20.14
C SER A 179 9.73 -5.30 20.81
N SER A 180 10.64 -5.65 21.70
CA SER A 180 10.71 -6.98 22.35
C SER A 180 9.47 -7.36 23.15
N ASN A 181 8.71 -6.39 23.63
CA ASN A 181 7.47 -6.63 24.37
C ASN A 181 6.33 -7.17 23.49
N LEU A 182 6.51 -7.19 22.16
CA LEU A 182 5.54 -7.72 21.20
C LEU A 182 5.84 -9.16 20.77
N GLU A 183 6.92 -9.78 21.28
CA GLU A 183 7.23 -11.18 21.01
C GLU A 183 6.03 -12.07 21.33
N ASP A 184 5.73 -13.02 20.43
CA ASP A 184 4.59 -13.94 20.50
C ASP A 184 3.20 -13.28 20.53
N GLN A 185 3.09 -11.98 20.22
CA GLN A 185 1.82 -11.29 20.11
C GLN A 185 1.36 -11.17 18.65
N ASP A 186 0.04 -11.15 18.47
CA ASP A 186 -0.57 -10.95 17.16
C ASP A 186 -0.62 -9.47 16.82
N VAL A 187 -0.04 -9.11 15.68
CA VAL A 187 0.01 -7.75 15.16
C VAL A 187 -0.73 -7.68 13.83
N VAL A 188 -1.49 -6.63 13.65
CA VAL A 188 -2.19 -6.30 12.42
C VAL A 188 -1.53 -5.09 11.78
N ILE A 189 -1.14 -5.24 10.52
CA ILE A 189 -0.58 -4.17 9.70
C ILE A 189 -1.61 -3.80 8.66
N GLU A 190 -2.12 -2.59 8.73
CA GLU A 190 -2.93 -1.98 7.69
C GLU A 190 -2.02 -1.11 6.83
N TYR A 191 -1.98 -1.37 5.54
CA TYR A 191 -1.06 -0.69 4.63
C TYR A 191 -1.69 -0.34 3.30
N LEU A 192 -1.16 0.70 2.68
CA LEU A 192 -1.47 1.07 1.31
C LEU A 192 -0.78 0.10 0.36
N SER A 193 -1.58 -0.49 -0.53
CA SER A 193 -1.10 -1.37 -1.59
C SER A 193 -0.96 -0.60 -2.91
N ASP A 194 -0.03 -1.00 -3.76
CA ASP A 194 0.09 -0.47 -5.12
C ASP A 194 -1.02 -0.98 -6.08
N GLY A 195 -1.90 -1.85 -5.58
CA GLY A 195 -2.98 -2.45 -6.35
C GLY A 195 -2.54 -3.53 -7.33
N LEU A 196 -1.25 -3.86 -7.36
CA LEU A 196 -0.68 -4.87 -8.25
C LEU A 196 -0.07 -5.98 -7.41
N ASP A 197 -0.83 -7.04 -7.16
CA ASP A 197 -0.30 -8.24 -6.51
C ASP A 197 0.69 -8.93 -7.46
N LEU A 198 1.96 -9.04 -7.07
CA LEU A 198 3.01 -9.65 -7.89
C LEU A 198 2.80 -11.15 -8.09
N HIS A 199 2.09 -11.82 -7.19
CA HIS A 199 1.73 -13.22 -7.36
C HIS A 199 0.60 -13.43 -8.35
N ASN A 200 -0.24 -12.43 -8.58
CA ASN A 200 -1.37 -12.46 -9.49
C ASN A 200 -1.02 -11.77 -10.80
N LEU A 201 -0.22 -12.45 -11.62
CA LEU A 201 0.11 -11.98 -12.97
C LEU A 201 -1.11 -12.02 -13.91
N LYS A 202 -2.21 -12.65 -13.50
CA LYS A 202 -3.42 -12.78 -14.33
C LYS A 202 -4.25 -11.51 -14.26
N GLU A 203 -4.50 -10.91 -15.41
CA GLU A 203 -5.31 -9.68 -15.54
C GLU A 203 -6.71 -9.80 -14.94
N LYS A 204 -7.25 -11.02 -14.78
CA LYS A 204 -8.56 -11.26 -14.16
C LYS A 204 -8.58 -11.07 -12.65
N GLU A 205 -7.43 -11.12 -12.01
CA GLU A 205 -7.32 -11.10 -10.55
C GLU A 205 -6.99 -9.69 -10.02
N ILE A 206 -6.39 -8.85 -10.87
CA ILE A 206 -6.14 -7.44 -10.54
C ILE A 206 -7.47 -6.71 -10.55
N LYS A 207 -7.87 -6.19 -9.40
CA LYS A 207 -9.10 -5.44 -9.19
C LYS A 207 -8.82 -3.97 -9.02
N VAL A 208 -9.70 -3.16 -9.56
CA VAL A 208 -9.63 -1.70 -9.48
C VAL A 208 -10.99 -1.20 -9.01
N HIS A 209 -11.02 -0.22 -8.11
CA HIS A 209 -12.26 0.41 -7.69
C HIS A 209 -12.91 1.13 -8.87
N LYS A 210 -14.24 1.02 -9.01
CA LYS A 210 -14.97 1.62 -10.14
C LYS A 210 -14.79 3.12 -10.28
N ASP A 211 -14.70 3.83 -9.15
CA ASP A 211 -14.51 5.30 -9.15
C ASP A 211 -13.17 5.71 -9.79
N LEU A 212 -12.20 4.80 -9.86
CA LEU A 212 -10.88 5.06 -10.44
C LEU A 212 -10.80 4.69 -11.92
N GLN A 213 -11.83 4.03 -12.46
CA GLN A 213 -11.82 3.45 -13.79
C GLN A 213 -11.46 4.48 -14.86
N ASP A 214 -12.17 5.61 -14.89
CA ASP A 214 -12.01 6.63 -15.94
C ASP A 214 -10.66 7.35 -15.80
N ALA A 215 -10.22 7.63 -14.58
CA ALA A 215 -8.90 8.22 -14.35
C ALA A 215 -7.78 7.32 -14.87
N ILE A 216 -7.86 5.99 -14.64
CA ILE A 216 -6.87 5.02 -15.09
C ILE A 216 -6.90 4.88 -16.62
N LYS A 217 -8.09 4.83 -17.24
CA LYS A 217 -8.23 4.79 -18.70
C LYS A 217 -7.61 6.02 -19.35
N TRP A 218 -7.95 7.23 -18.86
CA TRP A 218 -7.42 8.46 -19.43
C TRP A 218 -5.94 8.65 -19.18
N PHE A 219 -5.40 8.13 -18.07
CA PHE A 219 -3.95 8.03 -17.88
C PHE A 219 -3.32 7.20 -19.00
N ALA A 220 -3.82 5.99 -19.25
CA ALA A 220 -3.28 5.10 -20.27
C ALA A 220 -3.36 5.73 -21.68
N ILE A 221 -4.48 6.37 -22.02
CA ILE A 221 -4.67 7.08 -23.29
C ILE A 221 -3.65 8.23 -23.42
N SER A 222 -3.51 9.07 -22.40
CA SER A 222 -2.58 10.21 -22.42
C SER A 222 -1.14 9.75 -22.59
N GLU A 223 -0.75 8.67 -21.93
CA GLU A 223 0.57 8.07 -22.02
C GLU A 223 0.85 7.43 -23.39
N ILE A 224 -0.15 6.80 -24.00
CA ILE A 224 -0.03 6.24 -25.36
C ILE A 224 0.12 7.37 -26.38
N ILE A 225 -0.72 8.40 -26.30
CA ILE A 225 -0.68 9.54 -27.20
C ILE A 225 0.61 10.34 -27.08
N SER A 226 1.12 10.52 -25.85
CA SER A 226 2.39 11.25 -25.62
C SER A 226 3.57 10.63 -26.36
N THR A 227 3.57 9.29 -26.53
CA THR A 227 4.64 8.54 -27.20
C THR A 227 4.49 8.46 -28.72
N ARG A 228 3.35 8.86 -29.28
CA ARG A 228 3.11 8.83 -30.72
C ARG A 228 3.76 10.02 -31.42
N LYS A 229 4.57 9.75 -32.46
CA LYS A 229 5.23 10.80 -33.26
C LYS A 229 4.23 11.65 -34.04
N ASN A 230 3.14 11.02 -34.52
CA ASN A 230 2.13 11.67 -35.36
C ASN A 230 1.00 12.35 -34.59
N ALA A 231 1.01 12.26 -33.26
CA ALA A 231 0.00 12.93 -32.42
C ALA A 231 0.25 14.43 -32.42
N THR A 232 -0.82 15.20 -32.66
CA THR A 232 -0.74 16.66 -32.61
C THR A 232 -0.50 17.15 -31.18
N GLN A 233 0.04 18.35 -31.03
CA GLN A 233 0.22 18.95 -29.70
C GLN A 233 -1.15 19.16 -29.03
N TYR A 234 -2.17 19.46 -29.80
CA TYR A 234 -3.54 19.58 -29.31
C TYR A 234 -4.04 18.28 -28.68
N ASP A 235 -3.85 17.12 -29.33
CA ASP A 235 -4.27 15.82 -28.81
C ASP A 235 -3.57 15.48 -27.50
N LYS A 236 -2.25 15.76 -27.43
CA LYS A 236 -1.45 15.53 -26.21
C LYS A 236 -1.95 16.36 -25.03
N VAL A 237 -2.24 17.64 -25.27
CA VAL A 237 -2.73 18.54 -24.22
C VAL A 237 -4.15 18.15 -23.80
N THR A 238 -5.03 17.88 -24.76
CA THR A 238 -6.43 17.54 -24.51
C THR A 238 -6.56 16.23 -23.70
N THR A 239 -5.85 15.18 -24.10
CA THR A 239 -5.86 13.89 -23.37
C THR A 239 -5.30 14.02 -21.98
N ARG A 240 -4.22 14.82 -21.81
CA ARG A 240 -3.64 15.07 -20.48
C ARG A 240 -4.59 15.86 -19.57
N ASN A 241 -5.23 16.90 -20.10
CA ASN A 241 -6.19 17.70 -19.34
C ASN A 241 -7.38 16.85 -18.89
N ARG A 242 -7.86 15.96 -19.78
CA ARG A 242 -8.94 15.04 -19.43
C ARG A 242 -8.52 14.03 -18.35
N TYR A 243 -7.32 13.48 -18.45
CA TYR A 243 -6.76 12.67 -17.36
C TYR A 243 -6.75 13.42 -16.03
N MET A 244 -6.26 14.66 -16.00
CA MET A 244 -6.20 15.46 -14.77
C MET A 244 -7.59 15.72 -14.21
N ALA A 245 -8.58 16.01 -15.06
CA ALA A 245 -9.97 16.19 -14.63
C ALA A 245 -10.56 14.93 -14.02
N GLU A 246 -10.37 13.76 -14.65
CA GLU A 246 -10.85 12.48 -14.10
C GLU A 246 -10.09 12.06 -12.84
N LYS A 247 -8.79 12.35 -12.76
CA LYS A 247 -8.01 12.15 -11.53
C LYS A 247 -8.56 13.00 -10.38
N HIS A 248 -8.90 14.26 -10.61
CA HIS A 248 -9.51 15.12 -9.58
C HIS A 248 -10.89 14.60 -9.15
N LYS A 249 -11.73 14.13 -10.08
CA LYS A 249 -13.02 13.51 -9.72
C LYS A 249 -12.82 12.28 -8.83
N ALA A 250 -11.87 11.43 -9.20
CA ALA A 250 -11.52 10.24 -8.41
C ALA A 250 -11.02 10.61 -7.01
N LEU A 251 -10.20 11.65 -6.89
CA LEU A 251 -9.75 12.19 -5.60
C LEU A 251 -10.93 12.68 -4.76
N ILE A 252 -11.84 13.49 -5.33
CA ILE A 252 -13.02 13.97 -4.62
C ILE A 252 -13.90 12.80 -4.17
N ALA A 253 -14.12 11.81 -5.04
CA ALA A 253 -14.88 10.60 -4.71
C ALA A 253 -14.21 9.74 -3.63
N SER A 254 -12.87 9.86 -3.46
CA SER A 254 -12.15 9.16 -2.39
C SER A 254 -12.29 9.82 -1.02
N LEU A 255 -12.63 11.10 -0.98
CA LEU A 255 -12.83 11.83 0.26
C LEU A 255 -14.23 11.50 0.80
N ASN A 256 -14.29 10.92 1.99
CA ASN A 256 -15.55 10.76 2.72
C ASN A 256 -15.92 12.13 3.33
N PHE A 257 -16.67 12.92 2.59
CA PHE A 257 -17.18 14.17 3.12
C PHE A 257 -18.35 13.89 4.07
N ASP A 258 -18.15 14.15 5.34
CA ASP A 258 -19.25 14.30 6.29
C ASP A 258 -19.74 15.76 6.25
N PHE A 259 -20.88 15.96 5.60
CA PHE A 259 -21.49 17.29 5.49
C PHE A 259 -21.79 17.92 6.85
N LEU A 260 -22.02 17.12 7.89
CA LEU A 260 -22.24 17.62 9.25
C LEU A 260 -20.96 18.20 9.86
N THR A 261 -19.83 17.56 9.61
CA THR A 261 -18.52 18.05 10.06
C THR A 261 -18.16 19.34 9.34
N ILE A 262 -18.34 19.41 8.01
CA ILE A 262 -18.12 20.63 7.22
C ILE A 262 -19.02 21.77 7.71
N GLY A 263 -20.30 21.50 7.97
CA GLY A 263 -21.24 22.50 8.48
C GLY A 263 -20.85 23.05 9.85
N ARG A 264 -20.25 22.21 10.74
CA ARG A 264 -19.72 22.64 12.04
C ARG A 264 -18.47 23.50 11.89
N GLU A 265 -17.56 23.12 11.02
CA GLU A 265 -16.33 23.88 10.74
C GLU A 265 -16.64 25.27 10.16
N ILE A 266 -17.54 25.37 9.20
CA ILE A 266 -17.97 26.65 8.62
C ILE A 266 -18.61 27.55 9.67
N ASN A 267 -19.45 27.01 10.54
CA ASN A 267 -20.12 27.77 11.60
C ASN A 267 -19.17 28.13 12.78
N SER A 268 -18.03 27.51 12.89
CA SER A 268 -17.01 27.81 13.91
C SER A 268 -15.97 28.84 13.46
N MET A 269 -15.96 29.21 12.18
CA MET A 269 -15.06 30.26 11.70
C MET A 269 -15.46 31.60 12.29
N PRO A 270 -14.58 32.34 12.95
CA PRO A 270 -14.87 33.68 13.45
C PRO A 270 -15.15 34.62 12.27
N THR A 271 -16.28 35.28 12.30
CA THR A 271 -16.70 36.34 11.35
C THR A 271 -15.82 37.56 11.50
#